data_835ef91db013689894cc43044ed0023b
#
_entry.id   835ef91db013689894cc43044ed0023b
#
_cell.length_a   1.000
_cell.length_b   1.000
_cell.length_c   1.000
_cell.angle_alpha   90.00
_cell.angle_beta   90.00
_cell.angle_gamma   90.00
#
_symmetry.space_group_name_H-M   'P 1'
#
loop_
_entity.id
_entity.type
_entity.pdbx_description
1 polymer ?
#
loop_
_entity_poly.entity_id
_entity_poly.type
_entity_poly.pdbx_seq_one_letter_code
_entity_poly.pdbx_strand_id
1 'polypeptide(L)'
;MSKITESDSHYDALEQMSTDELLISINKEDSTVSTAVKNVIPKISTLVNIIVEKLKNNGRLFYLGAGTSGRLGILDASECPPTFGVSHEVVIGLIAGGDSAIRKAVEFAEDDFDLGWNDLVSHNISNKDVVVGIAASGTTPYVVGALSLIHI
;
A
#
# COMPACT_ATOMS: atom_id res chain seq x y z
N MET A 1 7.08 12.28 16.58
CA MET A 1 6.61 10.89 16.79
C MET A 1 7.74 9.98 16.38
N SER A 2 8.17 9.05 17.23
CA SER A 2 9.10 8.00 16.81
C SER A 2 8.42 7.15 15.75
N LYS A 3 9.12 6.87 14.65
CA LYS A 3 8.59 5.96 13.62
C LYS A 3 8.57 4.54 14.19
N ILE A 4 7.41 3.91 14.31
CA ILE A 4 7.27 2.53 14.82
C ILE A 4 8.11 1.56 13.98
N THR A 5 8.22 1.81 12.66
CA THR A 5 9.02 1.01 11.73
C THR A 5 10.54 1.08 11.99
N GLU A 6 10.98 2.04 12.79
CA GLU A 6 12.39 2.23 13.20
C GLU A 6 12.60 1.88 14.68
N SER A 7 11.65 1.18 15.30
CA SER A 7 11.76 0.73 16.69
C SER A 7 12.75 -0.41 16.81
N ASP A 8 13.38 -0.50 17.99
CA ASP A 8 14.25 -1.63 18.30
C ASP A 8 13.50 -2.97 18.19
N SER A 9 14.23 -4.01 17.85
CA SER A 9 13.72 -5.37 17.84
C SER A 9 13.27 -5.83 19.23
N HIS A 10 12.25 -6.69 19.30
CA HIS A 10 11.88 -7.38 20.52
C HIS A 10 12.83 -8.54 20.86
N TYR A 11 13.82 -8.80 20.02
CA TYR A 11 14.75 -9.92 20.12
C TYR A 11 16.18 -9.41 20.02
N ASP A 12 17.02 -9.85 20.95
CA ASP A 12 18.45 -9.56 20.97
C ASP A 12 19.25 -10.69 20.35
N ALA A 13 20.45 -10.39 19.86
CA ALA A 13 21.42 -11.35 19.37
C ALA A 13 20.85 -12.35 18.32
N LEU A 14 20.07 -11.84 17.35
CA LEU A 14 19.44 -12.66 16.30
C LEU A 14 20.45 -13.56 15.57
N GLU A 15 21.68 -13.06 15.38
CA GLU A 15 22.77 -13.79 14.72
C GLU A 15 23.27 -15.02 15.52
N GLN A 16 22.90 -15.14 16.79
CA GLN A 16 23.26 -16.28 17.66
C GLN A 16 22.10 -17.27 17.83
N MET A 17 20.92 -16.93 17.35
CA MET A 17 19.75 -17.79 17.42
C MET A 17 19.88 -18.99 16.46
N SER A 18 19.40 -20.15 16.90
CA SER A 18 19.20 -21.30 16.01
C SER A 18 18.10 -21.00 14.99
N THR A 19 18.06 -21.76 13.91
CA THR A 19 17.01 -21.65 12.88
C THR A 19 15.62 -21.81 13.48
N ASP A 20 15.43 -22.75 14.40
CA ASP A 20 14.14 -22.99 15.05
C ASP A 20 13.70 -21.79 15.90
N GLU A 21 14.63 -21.21 16.68
CA GLU A 21 14.34 -20.01 17.48
C GLU A 21 13.96 -18.82 16.59
N LEU A 22 14.65 -18.61 15.47
CA LEU A 22 14.31 -17.56 14.50
C LEU A 22 12.91 -17.78 13.92
N LEU A 23 12.58 -18.98 13.46
CA LEU A 23 11.29 -19.31 12.87
C LEU A 23 10.14 -19.16 13.88
N ILE A 24 10.33 -19.61 15.12
CA ILE A 24 9.36 -19.46 16.20
C ILE A 24 9.15 -17.97 16.50
N SER A 25 10.22 -17.18 16.55
CA SER A 25 10.15 -15.74 16.82
C SER A 25 9.40 -14.99 15.72
N ILE A 26 9.71 -15.28 14.45
CA ILE A 26 8.98 -14.71 13.30
C ILE A 26 7.48 -15.06 13.37
N ASN A 27 7.16 -16.33 13.57
CA ASN A 27 5.76 -16.77 13.65
C ASN A 27 5.00 -16.12 14.83
N LYS A 28 5.68 -15.88 15.94
CA LYS A 28 5.11 -15.16 17.08
C LYS A 28 4.78 -13.72 16.74
N GLU A 29 5.66 -12.99 16.04
CA GLU A 29 5.37 -11.63 15.56
C GLU A 29 4.22 -11.65 14.56
N ASP A 30 4.23 -12.56 13.58
CA ASP A 30 3.16 -12.69 12.59
C ASP A 30 1.79 -12.89 13.25
N SER A 31 1.72 -13.62 14.37
CA SER A 31 0.48 -13.84 15.10
C SER A 31 -0.16 -12.56 15.68
N THR A 32 0.62 -11.51 15.84
CA THR A 32 0.13 -10.21 16.34
C THR A 32 -0.64 -9.43 15.28
N VAL A 33 -0.36 -9.67 13.99
CA VAL A 33 -0.90 -8.93 12.85
C VAL A 33 -2.42 -9.05 12.78
N SER A 34 -2.96 -10.26 12.93
CA SER A 34 -4.41 -10.49 12.89
C SER A 34 -5.16 -9.71 13.99
N THR A 35 -4.54 -9.58 15.15
CA THR A 35 -5.11 -8.81 16.27
C THR A 35 -5.07 -7.31 15.97
N ALA A 36 -3.98 -6.80 15.40
CA ALA A 36 -3.87 -5.41 14.98
C ALA A 36 -4.93 -5.05 13.92
N VAL A 37 -5.10 -5.90 12.92
CA VAL A 37 -6.14 -5.73 11.88
C VAL A 37 -7.54 -5.77 12.49
N LYS A 38 -7.83 -6.72 13.38
CA LYS A 38 -9.11 -6.82 14.08
C LYS A 38 -9.53 -5.51 14.75
N ASN A 39 -8.59 -4.81 15.37
CA ASN A 39 -8.85 -3.56 16.07
C ASN A 39 -9.25 -2.40 15.14
N VAL A 40 -8.92 -2.48 13.85
CA VAL A 40 -9.23 -1.45 12.85
C VAL A 40 -10.29 -1.86 11.84
N ILE A 41 -10.89 -3.05 11.96
CA ILE A 41 -11.98 -3.53 11.09
C ILE A 41 -13.10 -2.48 10.90
N PRO A 42 -13.56 -1.74 11.92
CA PRO A 42 -14.60 -0.73 11.71
C PRO A 42 -14.18 0.38 10.74
N LYS A 43 -12.90 0.80 10.77
CA LYS A 43 -12.35 1.78 9.83
C LYS A 43 -12.22 1.20 8.42
N ILE A 44 -11.76 -0.05 8.32
CA ILE A 44 -11.68 -0.78 7.04
C ILE A 44 -13.08 -0.91 6.43
N SER A 45 -14.08 -1.27 7.21
CA SER A 45 -15.47 -1.38 6.75
C SER A 45 -16.00 -0.05 6.18
N THR A 46 -15.70 1.06 6.84
CA THR A 46 -16.07 2.39 6.33
C THR A 46 -15.42 2.67 4.97
N LEU A 47 -14.11 2.41 4.85
CA LEU A 47 -13.37 2.59 3.59
C LEU A 47 -13.95 1.70 2.48
N VAL A 48 -14.16 0.42 2.75
CA VAL A 48 -14.71 -0.54 1.77
C VAL A 48 -16.09 -0.10 1.27
N ASN A 49 -16.97 0.39 2.15
CA ASN A 49 -18.29 0.89 1.75
C ASN A 49 -18.19 2.09 0.80
N ILE A 50 -17.24 3.00 1.03
CA ILE A 50 -16.98 4.15 0.14
C ILE A 50 -16.48 3.65 -1.21
N ILE A 51 -15.52 2.72 -1.24
CA ILE A 51 -14.99 2.13 -2.47
C ILE A 51 -16.10 1.48 -3.28
N VAL A 52 -16.93 0.65 -2.64
CA VAL A 52 -18.05 -0.03 -3.30
C VAL A 52 -19.03 0.95 -3.92
N GLU A 53 -19.36 2.03 -3.21
CA GLU A 53 -20.24 3.08 -3.73
C GLU A 53 -19.65 3.77 -4.96
N LYS A 54 -18.36 4.13 -4.92
CA LYS A 54 -17.66 4.75 -6.04
C LYS A 54 -17.59 3.83 -7.25
N LEU A 55 -17.21 2.57 -7.06
CA LEU A 55 -17.14 1.58 -8.14
C LEU A 55 -18.51 1.35 -8.80
N LYS A 56 -19.62 1.30 -8.03
CA LYS A 56 -20.99 1.22 -8.57
C LYS A 56 -21.37 2.41 -9.43
N ASN A 57 -20.74 3.57 -9.21
CA ASN A 57 -20.97 4.80 -9.96
C ASN A 57 -19.90 5.04 -11.06
N ASN A 58 -19.31 3.97 -11.58
CA ASN A 58 -18.26 3.99 -12.61
C ASN A 58 -16.99 4.76 -12.21
N GLY A 59 -16.68 4.80 -10.92
CA GLY A 59 -15.38 5.23 -10.42
C GLY A 59 -14.38 4.08 -10.46
N ARG A 60 -13.13 4.39 -10.16
CA ARG A 60 -12.00 3.45 -10.15
C ARG A 60 -11.34 3.44 -8.76
N LEU A 61 -10.65 2.35 -8.46
CA LEU A 61 -9.79 2.24 -7.29
C LEU A 61 -8.33 2.35 -7.72
N PHE A 62 -7.60 3.27 -7.11
CA PHE A 62 -6.15 3.37 -7.27
C PHE A 62 -5.46 2.93 -5.99
N TYR A 63 -4.54 1.98 -6.09
CA TYR A 63 -3.53 1.73 -5.07
C TYR A 63 -2.28 2.55 -5.39
N LEU A 64 -1.70 3.17 -4.38
CA LEU A 64 -0.51 4.00 -4.51
C LEU A 64 0.50 3.63 -3.43
N GLY A 65 1.70 3.25 -3.81
CA GLY A 65 2.73 2.87 -2.85
C GLY A 65 4.14 2.89 -3.43
N ALA A 66 5.12 2.70 -2.56
CA ALA A 66 6.52 2.57 -2.95
C ALA A 66 7.07 1.21 -2.51
N GLY A 67 8.09 0.71 -3.21
CA GLY A 67 8.75 -0.55 -2.89
C GLY A 67 7.77 -1.72 -2.74
N THR A 68 7.86 -2.46 -1.65
CA THR A 68 6.98 -3.62 -1.37
C THR A 68 5.52 -3.22 -1.27
N SER A 69 5.21 -2.08 -0.66
CA SER A 69 3.84 -1.57 -0.55
C SER A 69 3.20 -1.31 -1.91
N GLY A 70 3.95 -0.70 -2.85
CA GLY A 70 3.51 -0.51 -4.23
C GLY A 70 3.30 -1.83 -4.98
N ARG A 71 4.20 -2.80 -4.77
CA ARG A 71 4.06 -4.15 -5.38
C ARG A 71 2.83 -4.89 -4.89
N LEU A 72 2.46 -4.74 -3.62
CA LEU A 72 1.22 -5.33 -3.08
C LEU A 72 -0.02 -4.72 -3.75
N GLY A 73 -0.05 -3.41 -3.96
CA GLY A 73 -1.14 -2.76 -4.68
C GLY A 73 -1.25 -3.22 -6.14
N ILE A 74 -0.12 -3.38 -6.84
CA ILE A 74 -0.09 -3.90 -8.21
C ILE A 74 -0.54 -5.37 -8.25
N LEU A 75 -0.09 -6.19 -7.30
CA LEU A 75 -0.48 -7.59 -7.22
C LEU A 75 -2.01 -7.72 -7.12
N ASP A 76 -2.64 -7.02 -6.17
CA ASP A 76 -4.08 -7.03 -5.99
C ASP A 76 -4.82 -6.53 -7.25
N ALA A 77 -4.38 -5.40 -7.81
CA ALA A 77 -4.96 -4.84 -9.04
C ALA A 77 -4.88 -5.83 -10.23
N SER A 78 -3.78 -6.57 -10.36
CA SER A 78 -3.57 -7.53 -11.46
C SER A 78 -4.46 -8.76 -11.34
N GLU A 79 -4.87 -9.14 -10.13
CA GLU A 79 -5.72 -10.30 -9.86
C GLU A 79 -7.23 -9.99 -10.02
N CYS A 80 -7.63 -8.72 -10.00
CA CYS A 80 -9.04 -8.34 -10.14
C CYS A 80 -9.67 -8.77 -11.47
N PRO A 81 -9.04 -8.58 -12.64
CA PRO A 81 -9.62 -9.00 -13.92
C PRO A 81 -9.83 -10.51 -14.03
N PRO A 82 -8.84 -11.39 -13.78
CA PRO A 82 -9.04 -12.83 -13.91
C PRO A 82 -9.98 -13.41 -12.85
N THR A 83 -10.05 -12.79 -11.66
CA THR A 83 -10.87 -13.29 -10.54
C THR A 83 -12.32 -12.83 -10.63
N PHE A 84 -12.55 -11.59 -11.02
CA PHE A 84 -13.89 -10.97 -10.98
C PHE A 84 -14.43 -10.58 -12.36
N GLY A 85 -13.67 -10.79 -13.45
CA GLY A 85 -14.09 -10.47 -14.80
C GLY A 85 -14.27 -8.98 -15.09
N VAL A 86 -13.60 -8.11 -14.32
CA VAL A 86 -13.62 -6.65 -14.49
C VAL A 86 -12.53 -6.20 -15.47
N SER A 87 -12.68 -4.97 -16.01
CA SER A 87 -11.61 -4.37 -16.83
C SER A 87 -10.37 -4.07 -15.98
N HIS A 88 -9.20 -4.14 -16.59
CA HIS A 88 -7.91 -3.71 -15.99
C HIS A 88 -7.92 -2.23 -15.55
N GLU A 89 -8.86 -1.44 -16.03
CA GLU A 89 -8.99 -0.02 -15.69
C GLU A 89 -9.80 0.24 -14.42
N VAL A 90 -10.43 -0.79 -13.82
CA VAL A 90 -11.29 -0.60 -12.62
C VAL A 90 -10.46 -0.52 -11.35
N VAL A 91 -9.42 -1.34 -11.25
CA VAL A 91 -8.47 -1.31 -10.13
C VAL A 91 -7.07 -1.14 -10.70
N ILE A 92 -6.38 -0.09 -10.28
CA ILE A 92 -5.09 0.32 -10.85
C ILE A 92 -4.06 0.43 -9.74
N GLY A 93 -2.94 -0.26 -9.88
CA GLY A 93 -1.80 -0.16 -8.96
C GLY A 93 -0.74 0.79 -9.51
N LEU A 94 -0.34 1.77 -8.70
CA LEU A 94 0.74 2.72 -9.00
C LEU A 94 1.89 2.51 -8.01
N ILE A 95 3.11 2.53 -8.53
CA ILE A 95 4.32 2.35 -7.73
C ILE A 95 5.33 3.44 -8.04
N ALA A 96 5.96 4.01 -7.01
CA ALA A 96 7.04 4.97 -7.18
C ALA A 96 8.15 4.39 -8.07
N GLY A 97 8.50 5.10 -9.14
CA GLY A 97 9.46 4.64 -10.16
C GLY A 97 8.85 3.83 -11.31
N GLY A 98 7.51 3.69 -11.34
CA GLY A 98 6.76 3.07 -12.43
C GLY A 98 7.00 1.55 -12.56
N ASP A 99 6.65 0.98 -13.71
CA ASP A 99 6.68 -0.48 -13.95
C ASP A 99 8.07 -1.10 -13.74
N SER A 100 9.15 -0.37 -13.96
CA SER A 100 10.49 -0.87 -13.69
C SER A 100 10.71 -1.21 -12.22
N ALA A 101 10.06 -0.45 -11.31
CA ALA A 101 10.15 -0.64 -9.86
C ALA A 101 9.43 -1.90 -9.35
N ILE A 102 8.60 -2.53 -10.18
CA ILE A 102 7.95 -3.80 -9.85
C ILE A 102 9.01 -4.90 -9.62
N ARG A 103 10.03 -4.94 -10.49
CA ARG A 103 11.06 -5.99 -10.51
C ARG A 103 12.41 -5.54 -9.98
N LYS A 104 12.74 -4.26 -10.05
CA LYS A 104 14.02 -3.69 -9.63
C LYS A 104 13.76 -2.46 -8.78
N ALA A 105 14.49 -2.32 -7.67
CA ALA A 105 14.42 -1.10 -6.87
C ALA A 105 14.81 0.12 -7.73
N VAL A 106 14.02 1.18 -7.64
CA VAL A 106 14.34 2.49 -8.20
C VAL A 106 14.59 3.41 -7.02
N GLU A 107 15.87 3.69 -6.79
CA GLU A 107 16.32 4.50 -5.67
C GLU A 107 15.73 5.92 -5.76
N PHE A 108 15.45 6.52 -4.61
CA PHE A 108 14.94 7.90 -4.44
C PHE A 108 13.54 8.18 -5.05
N ALA A 109 12.92 7.26 -5.76
CA ALA A 109 11.60 7.49 -6.35
C ALA A 109 10.51 7.70 -5.26
N GLU A 110 10.68 7.10 -4.08
CA GLU A 110 9.75 7.26 -2.97
C GLU A 110 9.87 8.60 -2.24
N ASP A 111 10.97 9.32 -2.44
CA ASP A 111 11.25 10.61 -1.80
C ASP A 111 10.64 11.79 -2.55
N ASP A 112 10.21 11.60 -3.79
CA ASP A 112 9.59 12.63 -4.61
C ASP A 112 8.13 12.85 -4.19
N PHE A 113 7.86 14.02 -3.60
CA PHE A 113 6.56 14.39 -3.07
C PHE A 113 5.49 14.62 -4.15
N ASP A 114 5.89 15.07 -5.33
CA ASP A 114 4.99 15.43 -6.42
C ASP A 114 4.72 14.26 -7.38
N LEU A 115 5.62 13.26 -7.40
CA LEU A 115 5.56 12.16 -8.35
C LEU A 115 4.25 11.37 -8.26
N GLY A 116 3.78 11.07 -7.04
CA GLY A 116 2.56 10.29 -6.86
C GLY A 116 1.30 11.02 -7.37
N TRP A 117 1.24 12.33 -7.23
CA TRP A 117 0.19 13.14 -7.82
C TRP A 117 0.27 13.16 -9.37
N ASN A 118 1.47 13.32 -9.90
CA ASN A 118 1.68 13.30 -11.35
C ASN A 118 1.28 11.95 -11.97
N ASP A 119 1.56 10.85 -11.29
CA ASP A 119 1.12 9.52 -11.71
C ASP A 119 -0.41 9.42 -11.74
N LEU A 120 -1.11 9.90 -10.71
CA LEU A 120 -2.59 9.94 -10.69
C LEU A 120 -3.16 10.82 -11.80
N VAL A 121 -2.57 11.99 -12.04
CA VAL A 121 -2.99 12.91 -13.12
C VAL A 121 -2.82 12.27 -14.49
N SER A 122 -1.74 11.50 -14.71
CA SER A 122 -1.52 10.79 -15.99
C SER A 122 -2.62 9.76 -16.29
N HIS A 123 -3.28 9.25 -15.25
CA HIS A 123 -4.45 8.38 -15.34
C HIS A 123 -5.78 9.13 -15.36
N ASN A 124 -5.77 10.47 -15.50
CA ASN A 124 -6.97 11.29 -15.49
C ASN A 124 -7.85 11.04 -14.24
N ILE A 125 -7.22 11.08 -13.05
CA ILE A 125 -7.94 10.95 -11.77
C ILE A 125 -9.10 11.94 -11.67
N SER A 126 -10.22 11.53 -11.11
CA SER A 126 -11.41 12.36 -10.96
C SER A 126 -12.07 12.19 -9.59
N ASN A 127 -13.06 13.01 -9.29
CA ASN A 127 -13.83 12.93 -8.05
C ASN A 127 -14.71 11.67 -7.93
N LYS A 128 -14.79 10.85 -8.96
CA LYS A 128 -15.47 9.55 -8.95
C LYS A 128 -14.59 8.44 -8.37
N ASP A 129 -13.28 8.62 -8.44
CA ASP A 129 -12.30 7.62 -8.10
C ASP A 129 -11.99 7.60 -6.59
N VAL A 130 -11.33 6.56 -6.13
CA VAL A 130 -10.80 6.41 -4.77
C VAL A 130 -9.31 6.10 -4.86
N VAL A 131 -8.51 6.73 -4.00
CA VAL A 131 -7.09 6.42 -3.86
C VAL A 131 -6.83 5.82 -2.48
N VAL A 132 -6.16 4.68 -2.46
CA VAL A 132 -5.68 4.02 -1.24
C VAL A 132 -4.16 4.05 -1.23
N GLY A 133 -3.59 4.87 -0.36
CA GLY A 133 -2.15 4.91 -0.13
C GLY A 133 -1.70 3.74 0.74
N ILE A 134 -0.68 3.01 0.30
CA ILE A 134 -0.09 1.88 1.03
C ILE A 134 1.35 2.27 1.43
N ALA A 135 1.59 2.39 2.74
CA ALA A 135 2.90 2.70 3.27
C ALA A 135 3.05 2.09 4.67
N ALA A 136 4.13 1.34 4.93
CA ALA A 136 4.38 0.73 6.23
C ALA A 136 4.58 1.79 7.32
N SER A 137 5.38 2.83 7.05
CA SER A 137 5.63 3.95 7.97
C SER A 137 4.49 4.97 8.04
N GLY A 138 3.61 4.99 7.02
CA GLY A 138 2.61 6.04 6.84
C GLY A 138 3.19 7.43 6.49
N THR A 139 4.49 7.53 6.18
CA THR A 139 5.20 8.80 5.97
C THR A 139 5.94 8.90 4.63
N THR A 140 5.82 7.92 3.75
CA THR A 140 6.48 7.89 2.43
C THR A 140 6.08 9.12 1.61
N PRO A 141 7.02 9.99 1.20
CA PRO A 141 6.72 11.26 0.52
C PRO A 141 5.85 11.09 -0.73
N TYR A 142 6.16 10.12 -1.59
CA TYR A 142 5.36 9.76 -2.76
C TYR A 142 3.87 9.56 -2.43
N VAL A 143 3.56 8.83 -1.34
CA VAL A 143 2.18 8.54 -0.93
C VAL A 143 1.53 9.75 -0.27
N VAL A 144 2.24 10.38 0.68
CA VAL A 144 1.72 11.53 1.43
C VAL A 144 1.48 12.71 0.51
N GLY A 145 2.40 12.96 -0.43
CA GLY A 145 2.27 14.02 -1.43
C GLY A 145 1.02 13.86 -2.27
N ALA A 146 0.82 12.70 -2.87
CA ALA A 146 -0.37 12.42 -3.67
C ALA A 146 -1.68 12.60 -2.87
N LEU A 147 -1.75 12.03 -1.66
CA LEU A 147 -2.94 12.12 -0.82
C LEU A 147 -3.21 13.54 -0.30
N SER A 148 -2.19 14.39 -0.12
CA SER A 148 -2.38 15.77 0.28
C SER A 148 -2.94 16.63 -0.86
N LEU A 149 -2.59 16.34 -2.11
CA LEU A 149 -3.03 17.10 -3.27
C LEU A 149 -4.41 16.65 -3.80
N ILE A 150 -4.85 15.43 -3.51
CA ILE A 150 -6.15 14.93 -3.97
C ILE A 150 -7.34 15.71 -3.36
N HIS A 151 -7.13 16.44 -2.28
CA HIS A 151 -8.15 17.24 -1.60
C HIS A 151 -8.23 18.70 -2.08
N ILE A 152 -7.36 19.08 -3.00
CA ILE A 152 -7.35 20.41 -3.60
C ILE A 152 -8.15 20.41 -4.88
#